data_611d3ae3919c8caf3e50991aec5f14cc
#
_entry.id   611d3ae3919c8caf3e50991aec5f14cc
#
_cell.length_a   1.000
_cell.length_b   1.000
_cell.length_c   1.000
_cell.angle_alpha   90.00
_cell.angle_beta   90.00
_cell.angle_gamma   90.00
#
_symmetry.space_group_name_H-M   'P 1'
#
loop_
_entity.id
_entity.type
_entity.pdbx_description
1 polymer ?
#
loop_
_entity_poly.entity_id
_entity_poly.type
_entity_poly.pdbx_seq_one_letter_code
_entity_poly.pdbx_strand_id
1 'polypeptide(L)'
;MVLADHILGELPYLRRPSRTCSLTAELTLDVVGDLSNAEALVARAHNVTTGTESLTQCRITDQDDELLAVGSARCVYIPATAKDPHADDSAAPPPLSNSMNIEELLGLEYKHLSDSTEVTLCEPGGWVNGFGIMHGGVSACVTEVAASAHIQRANPDLLIAHVQTNFVRPVAVGAPYTAKARAHHVGRSSAVVEVLGFGGGGELCTVSTVTARRPGRHPRSAEHTS
;
A
#
# COMPACT_ATOMS: atom_id res chain seq x y z
N MET A 1 1.73 1.11 3.63
CA MET A 1 0.75 1.25 2.49
C MET A 1 -0.66 1.58 2.96
N VAL A 2 -1.30 0.82 3.88
CA VAL A 2 -2.72 1.03 4.28
C VAL A 2 -2.99 2.43 4.83
N LEU A 3 -2.17 2.92 5.77
CA LEU A 3 -2.31 4.28 6.33
C LEU A 3 -2.21 5.37 5.24
N ALA A 4 -1.27 5.20 4.28
CA ALA A 4 -1.09 6.16 3.20
C ALA A 4 -2.31 6.20 2.28
N ASP A 5 -2.81 5.05 1.81
CA ASP A 5 -3.99 4.99 0.94
C ASP A 5 -5.23 5.55 1.64
N HIS A 6 -5.41 5.21 2.92
CA HIS A 6 -6.55 5.72 3.70
C HIS A 6 -6.55 7.25 3.77
N ILE A 7 -5.47 7.86 4.24
CA ILE A 7 -5.44 9.32 4.43
C ILE A 7 -5.45 10.09 3.09
N LEU A 8 -4.85 9.52 2.03
CA LEU A 8 -4.83 10.11 0.71
C LEU A 8 -6.18 9.98 -0.01
N GLY A 9 -6.92 8.91 0.24
CA GLY A 9 -8.25 8.66 -0.32
C GLY A 9 -9.38 9.40 0.40
N GLU A 10 -9.19 9.73 1.68
CA GLU A 10 -10.22 10.40 2.51
C GLU A 10 -10.56 11.80 1.99
N LEU A 11 -9.57 12.60 1.60
CA LEU A 11 -9.80 13.97 1.11
C LEU A 11 -10.61 14.01 -0.19
N PRO A 12 -10.30 13.21 -1.24
CA PRO A 12 -11.16 13.07 -2.41
C PRO A 12 -12.54 12.52 -2.08
N TYR A 13 -12.62 11.54 -1.17
CA TYR A 13 -13.89 10.97 -0.74
C TYR A 13 -14.83 12.02 -0.14
N LEU A 14 -14.36 12.87 0.78
CA LEU A 14 -15.14 13.93 1.41
C LEU A 14 -15.58 15.02 0.42
N ARG A 15 -14.86 15.20 -0.67
CA ARG A 15 -15.13 16.24 -1.70
C ARG A 15 -15.80 15.72 -2.96
N ARG A 16 -16.08 14.42 -3.02
CA ARG A 16 -16.63 13.81 -4.24
C ARG A 16 -17.96 14.45 -4.61
N PRO A 17 -18.26 14.60 -5.90
CA PRO A 17 -19.58 14.98 -6.36
C PRO A 17 -20.64 14.01 -5.87
N SER A 18 -21.85 14.51 -5.65
CA SER A 18 -22.99 13.66 -5.27
C SER A 18 -23.19 12.53 -6.29
N ARG A 19 -23.53 11.33 -5.83
CA ARG A 19 -23.72 10.13 -6.65
C ARG A 19 -22.48 9.68 -7.41
N THR A 20 -21.30 9.89 -6.82
CA THR A 20 -20.04 9.35 -7.33
C THR A 20 -19.30 8.54 -6.25
N CYS A 21 -18.51 7.57 -6.71
CA CYS A 21 -17.49 6.91 -5.91
C CYS A 21 -16.13 7.57 -6.19
N SER A 22 -15.31 7.71 -5.16
CA SER A 22 -13.90 8.11 -5.29
C SER A 22 -13.05 6.85 -5.24
N LEU A 23 -12.33 6.56 -6.32
CA LEU A 23 -11.44 5.40 -6.40
C LEU A 23 -10.00 5.86 -6.60
N THR A 24 -9.07 5.27 -5.86
CA THR A 24 -7.64 5.45 -6.08
C THR A 24 -7.26 4.79 -7.40
N ALA A 25 -6.71 5.56 -8.35
CA ALA A 25 -6.17 5.07 -9.61
C ALA A 25 -4.66 4.82 -9.53
N GLU A 26 -3.95 5.68 -8.79
CA GLU A 26 -2.50 5.59 -8.58
C GLU A 26 -2.19 5.87 -7.11
N LEU A 27 -1.26 5.11 -6.55
CA LEU A 27 -0.72 5.31 -5.20
C LEU A 27 0.80 5.19 -5.25
N THR A 28 1.48 6.18 -4.67
CA THR A 28 2.94 6.20 -4.56
C THR A 28 3.33 6.42 -3.11
N LEU A 29 4.34 5.71 -2.63
CA LEU A 29 4.92 5.89 -1.31
C LEU A 29 6.44 5.77 -1.40
N ASP A 30 7.14 6.82 -0.93
CA ASP A 30 8.59 6.85 -0.73
C ASP A 30 8.89 6.76 0.77
N VAL A 31 9.63 5.73 1.15
CA VAL A 31 10.14 5.55 2.52
C VAL A 31 11.50 6.21 2.61
N VAL A 32 11.63 7.22 3.46
CA VAL A 32 12.84 8.06 3.59
C VAL A 32 13.48 7.97 4.96
N GLY A 33 12.72 7.54 5.99
CA GLY A 33 13.18 7.36 7.37
C GLY A 33 13.21 5.90 7.81
N ASP A 34 13.71 5.68 9.02
CA ASP A 34 13.75 4.36 9.65
C ASP A 34 12.45 4.10 10.42
N LEU A 35 11.65 3.17 9.93
CA LEU A 35 10.38 2.79 10.55
C LEU A 35 10.54 1.88 11.78
N SER A 36 11.74 1.31 12.01
CA SER A 36 11.94 0.29 13.04
C SER A 36 11.81 0.81 14.48
N ASN A 37 12.01 2.13 14.68
CA ASN A 37 11.96 2.78 15.98
C ASN A 37 10.68 3.63 16.20
N ALA A 38 9.76 3.62 15.24
CA ALA A 38 8.53 4.40 15.35
C ALA A 38 7.53 3.68 16.29
N GLU A 39 7.18 4.33 17.39
CA GLU A 39 6.13 3.86 18.31
C GLU A 39 4.73 4.22 17.80
N ALA A 40 4.63 5.31 17.04
CA ALA A 40 3.40 5.77 16.41
C ALA A 40 3.67 6.36 15.03
N LEU A 41 2.71 6.24 14.12
CA LEU A 41 2.74 6.88 12.81
C LEU A 41 1.64 7.93 12.74
N VAL A 42 2.02 9.16 12.38
CA VAL A 42 1.11 10.28 12.17
C VAL A 42 1.12 10.65 10.69
N ALA A 43 -0.03 10.50 10.01
CA ALA A 43 -0.16 10.88 8.61
C ALA A 43 -0.94 12.20 8.47
N ARG A 44 -0.42 13.12 7.68
CA ARG A 44 -1.07 14.39 7.32
C ARG A 44 -1.12 14.52 5.81
N ALA A 45 -2.32 14.76 5.26
CA ALA A 45 -2.52 14.89 3.83
C ALA A 45 -3.13 16.24 3.44
N HIS A 46 -2.90 16.63 2.19
CA HIS A 46 -3.51 17.81 1.58
C HIS A 46 -3.81 17.56 0.10
N ASN A 47 -4.79 18.29 -0.44
CA ASN A 47 -5.07 18.25 -1.87
C ASN A 47 -4.06 19.15 -2.61
N VAL A 48 -3.48 18.61 -3.67
CA VAL A 48 -2.66 19.37 -4.63
C VAL A 48 -3.56 19.97 -5.70
N THR A 49 -4.48 19.15 -6.23
CA THR A 49 -5.47 19.58 -7.21
C THR A 49 -6.86 19.06 -6.82
N THR A 50 -7.89 19.77 -7.29
CA THR A 50 -9.29 19.38 -7.16
C THR A 50 -9.99 19.61 -8.50
N GLY A 51 -10.64 18.59 -9.04
CA GLY A 51 -11.34 18.67 -10.34
C GLY A 51 -12.02 17.34 -10.63
N THR A 52 -12.00 16.93 -11.90
CA THR A 52 -12.48 15.61 -12.32
C THR A 52 -11.59 14.48 -11.80
N GLU A 53 -10.33 14.79 -11.53
CA GLU A 53 -9.36 13.94 -10.83
C GLU A 53 -8.80 14.71 -9.65
N SER A 54 -8.57 14.04 -8.54
CA SER A 54 -7.96 14.61 -7.35
C SER A 54 -6.55 14.04 -7.17
N LEU A 55 -5.55 14.92 -7.11
CA LEU A 55 -4.21 14.58 -6.66
C LEU A 55 -4.05 15.03 -5.22
N THR A 56 -3.69 14.08 -4.35
CA THR A 56 -3.41 14.31 -2.93
C THR A 56 -1.97 13.95 -2.61
N GLN A 57 -1.40 14.60 -1.61
CA GLN A 57 -0.08 14.27 -1.07
C GLN A 57 -0.16 14.13 0.44
N CYS A 58 0.68 13.25 1.01
CA CYS A 58 0.81 13.08 2.45
C CYS A 58 2.27 13.04 2.90
N ARG A 59 2.45 13.38 4.17
CA ARG A 59 3.66 13.13 4.95
C ARG A 59 3.30 12.20 6.10
N ILE A 60 4.15 11.21 6.34
CA ILE A 60 4.03 10.29 7.47
C ILE A 60 5.26 10.52 8.34
N THR A 61 5.02 10.85 9.61
CA THR A 61 6.05 11.08 10.62
C THR A 61 5.88 10.10 11.77
N ASP A 62 6.88 10.00 12.59
CA ASP A 62 6.78 9.30 13.89
C ASP A 62 6.18 10.20 14.99
N GLN A 63 6.27 9.75 16.24
CA GLN A 63 5.82 10.48 17.44
C GLN A 63 6.60 11.78 17.70
N ASP A 64 7.82 11.91 17.19
CA ASP A 64 8.74 13.05 17.37
C ASP A 64 8.72 14.01 16.16
N ASP A 65 7.76 13.82 15.23
CA ASP A 65 7.58 14.56 13.97
C ASP A 65 8.73 14.34 12.96
N GLU A 66 9.55 13.28 13.14
CA GLU A 66 10.58 12.89 12.18
C GLU A 66 9.95 12.29 10.93
N LEU A 67 10.39 12.73 9.76
CA LEU A 67 9.82 12.29 8.48
C LEU A 67 10.22 10.84 8.16
N LEU A 68 9.23 9.96 8.06
CA LEU A 68 9.42 8.55 7.73
C LEU A 68 9.06 8.23 6.28
N ALA A 69 7.98 8.84 5.76
CA ALA A 69 7.58 8.60 4.39
C ALA A 69 6.83 9.81 3.79
N VAL A 70 6.83 9.89 2.47
CA VAL A 70 5.99 10.79 1.69
C VAL A 70 5.21 9.97 0.68
N GLY A 71 3.97 10.38 0.41
CA GLY A 71 3.13 9.67 -0.53
C GLY A 71 2.26 10.59 -1.35
N SER A 72 1.75 10.06 -2.44
CA SER A 72 0.73 10.73 -3.25
C SER A 72 -0.27 9.72 -3.79
N ALA A 73 -1.50 10.17 -4.02
CA ALA A 73 -2.51 9.39 -4.71
C ALA A 73 -3.25 10.25 -5.73
N ARG A 74 -3.56 9.63 -6.86
CA ARG A 74 -4.51 10.14 -7.83
C ARG A 74 -5.81 9.39 -7.71
N CYS A 75 -6.90 10.11 -7.44
CA CYS A 75 -8.23 9.54 -7.35
C CYS A 75 -9.11 10.04 -8.49
N VAL A 76 -9.95 9.16 -8.99
CA VAL A 76 -10.94 9.43 -10.02
C VAL A 76 -12.35 9.31 -9.46
N TYR A 77 -13.28 10.10 -9.98
CA TYR A 77 -14.69 10.02 -9.63
C TYR A 77 -15.44 9.27 -10.71
N ILE A 78 -16.09 8.19 -10.32
CA ILE A 78 -16.94 7.40 -11.22
C ILE A 78 -18.40 7.46 -10.73
N PRO A 79 -19.41 7.34 -11.62
CA PRO A 79 -20.79 7.28 -11.19
C PRO A 79 -21.02 6.15 -10.20
N ALA A 80 -21.67 6.46 -9.05
CA ALA A 80 -22.10 5.45 -8.10
C ALA A 80 -23.25 4.64 -8.69
N THR A 81 -23.25 3.33 -8.47
CA THR A 81 -24.34 2.44 -8.84
C THR A 81 -25.35 2.32 -7.68
N ALA A 82 -26.57 1.88 -7.96
CA ALA A 82 -27.57 1.65 -6.92
C ALA A 82 -27.20 0.52 -5.94
N LYS A 83 -26.12 -0.21 -6.23
CA LYS A 83 -25.59 -1.31 -5.41
C LYS A 83 -24.41 -0.87 -4.52
N ASP A 84 -23.93 0.37 -4.67
CA ASP A 84 -22.82 0.85 -3.86
C ASP A 84 -23.32 1.02 -2.42
N PRO A 85 -22.76 0.31 -1.44
CA PRO A 85 -23.20 0.42 -0.06
C PRO A 85 -22.96 1.85 0.46
N HIS A 86 -23.87 2.34 1.28
CA HIS A 86 -23.66 3.58 2.01
C HIS A 86 -22.56 3.35 3.05
N ALA A 87 -21.73 4.37 3.27
CA ALA A 87 -20.58 4.33 4.18
C ALA A 87 -20.90 3.97 5.65
N ASP A 88 -22.19 3.91 6.00
CA ASP A 88 -22.67 3.64 7.37
C ASP A 88 -22.72 2.15 7.75
N ASP A 89 -22.54 1.23 6.79
CA ASP A 89 -22.62 -0.22 7.03
C ASP A 89 -21.27 -0.95 7.17
N SER A 90 -20.16 -0.23 7.25
CA SER A 90 -18.86 -0.87 7.49
C SER A 90 -18.84 -1.45 8.90
N ALA A 91 -18.92 -2.77 9.02
CA ALA A 91 -18.65 -3.46 10.28
C ALA A 91 -17.28 -3.00 10.81
N ALA A 92 -17.22 -2.60 12.08
CA ALA A 92 -15.96 -2.24 12.71
C ALA A 92 -14.95 -3.39 12.51
N PRO A 93 -13.72 -3.09 12.09
CA PRO A 93 -12.72 -4.13 11.94
C PRO A 93 -12.55 -4.87 13.28
N PRO A 94 -12.21 -6.17 13.24
CA PRO A 94 -11.97 -6.93 14.45
C PRO A 94 -10.90 -6.24 15.28
N PRO A 95 -10.96 -6.28 16.63
CA PRO A 95 -9.97 -5.66 17.48
C PRO A 95 -8.60 -6.27 17.15
N LEU A 96 -7.66 -5.41 16.72
CA LEU A 96 -6.32 -5.83 16.39
C LEU A 96 -5.56 -6.15 17.66
N SER A 97 -4.95 -7.33 17.73
CA SER A 97 -3.95 -7.67 18.75
C SER A 97 -2.65 -6.97 18.40
N ASN A 98 -2.07 -6.21 19.32
CA ASN A 98 -0.78 -5.52 19.13
C ASN A 98 0.42 -6.46 18.91
N SER A 99 0.21 -7.78 18.96
CA SER A 99 1.25 -8.80 18.79
C SER A 99 1.24 -9.51 17.45
N MET A 100 0.25 -9.25 16.59
CA MET A 100 0.09 -9.94 15.30
C MET A 100 0.85 -9.19 14.20
N ASN A 101 1.70 -9.88 13.45
CA ASN A 101 2.35 -9.30 12.28
C ASN A 101 1.35 -9.17 11.11
N ILE A 102 1.69 -8.37 10.10
CA ILE A 102 0.79 -8.10 8.97
C ILE A 102 0.46 -9.36 8.15
N GLU A 103 1.37 -10.30 8.06
CA GLU A 103 1.21 -11.54 7.30
C GLU A 103 0.18 -12.45 7.97
N GLU A 104 0.27 -12.59 9.30
CA GLU A 104 -0.71 -13.32 10.12
C GLU A 104 -2.07 -12.63 10.11
N LEU A 105 -2.07 -11.30 10.26
CA LEU A 105 -3.29 -10.49 10.26
C LEU A 105 -4.09 -10.64 8.95
N LEU A 106 -3.39 -10.65 7.83
CA LEU A 106 -4.00 -10.81 6.51
C LEU A 106 -4.20 -12.28 6.10
N GLY A 107 -3.64 -13.25 6.83
CA GLY A 107 -3.71 -14.67 6.46
C GLY A 107 -3.07 -14.94 5.11
N LEU A 108 -1.83 -14.44 4.91
CA LEU A 108 -1.16 -14.51 3.63
C LEU A 108 -0.53 -15.88 3.38
N GLU A 109 -0.72 -16.41 2.18
CA GLU A 109 -0.07 -17.63 1.71
C GLU A 109 1.03 -17.30 0.69
N TYR A 110 2.16 -18.04 0.79
CA TYR A 110 3.34 -17.81 -0.04
C TYR A 110 3.60 -18.98 -0.97
N LYS A 111 3.95 -18.68 -2.22
CA LYS A 111 4.45 -19.63 -3.18
C LYS A 111 5.70 -19.09 -3.86
N HIS A 112 6.84 -19.69 -3.54
CA HIS A 112 8.12 -19.33 -4.16
C HIS A 112 8.37 -20.19 -5.40
N LEU A 113 8.55 -19.50 -6.53
CA LEU A 113 8.94 -20.08 -7.81
C LEU A 113 10.42 -19.76 -8.10
N SER A 114 10.96 -20.27 -9.19
CA SER A 114 12.37 -20.06 -9.57
C SER A 114 12.68 -18.59 -9.86
N ASP A 115 11.74 -17.87 -10.52
CA ASP A 115 11.92 -16.52 -11.01
C ASP A 115 10.92 -15.49 -10.42
N SER A 116 10.04 -15.95 -9.53
CA SER A 116 8.98 -15.11 -8.96
C SER A 116 8.58 -15.59 -7.56
N THR A 117 7.85 -14.72 -6.86
CA THR A 117 7.16 -15.04 -5.61
C THR A 117 5.71 -14.62 -5.73
N GLU A 118 4.79 -15.50 -5.40
CA GLU A 118 3.36 -15.24 -5.31
C GLU A 118 2.96 -15.15 -3.85
N VAL A 119 2.19 -14.12 -3.51
CA VAL A 119 1.59 -13.94 -2.18
C VAL A 119 0.09 -13.78 -2.37
N THR A 120 -0.67 -14.62 -1.70
CA THR A 120 -2.13 -14.70 -1.85
C THR A 120 -2.82 -14.28 -0.56
N LEU A 121 -3.73 -13.33 -0.66
CA LEU A 121 -4.73 -13.01 0.34
C LEU A 121 -5.97 -13.87 0.06
N CYS A 122 -6.19 -14.91 0.87
CA CYS A 122 -7.23 -15.90 0.64
C CYS A 122 -8.64 -15.33 0.88
N GLU A 123 -8.79 -14.45 1.88
CA GLU A 123 -10.09 -13.92 2.34
C GLU A 123 -10.16 -12.38 2.23
N PRO A 124 -10.24 -11.80 1.01
CA PRO A 124 -10.29 -10.35 0.85
C PRO A 124 -11.57 -9.70 1.39
N GLY A 125 -12.62 -10.51 1.66
CA GLY A 125 -13.92 -10.02 2.15
C GLY A 125 -13.88 -9.35 3.53
N GLY A 126 -12.87 -9.64 4.36
CA GLY A 126 -12.63 -8.94 5.63
C GLY A 126 -12.01 -7.54 5.49
N TRP A 127 -11.60 -7.15 4.28
CA TRP A 127 -10.80 -5.95 4.02
C TRP A 127 -11.42 -5.05 2.94
N VAL A 128 -12.70 -4.79 3.07
CA VAL A 128 -13.47 -3.98 2.11
C VAL A 128 -13.44 -2.50 2.49
N ASN A 129 -13.52 -1.66 1.46
CA ASN A 129 -13.76 -0.23 1.64
C ASN A 129 -15.27 0.08 1.69
N GLY A 130 -15.64 1.35 1.86
CA GLY A 130 -17.03 1.80 1.88
C GLY A 130 -17.83 1.57 0.59
N PHE A 131 -17.21 1.04 -0.47
CA PHE A 131 -17.85 0.67 -1.73
C PHE A 131 -18.01 -0.85 -1.92
N GLY A 132 -17.69 -1.64 -0.89
CA GLY A 132 -17.82 -3.11 -0.93
C GLY A 132 -16.82 -3.83 -1.82
N ILE A 133 -15.71 -3.18 -2.18
CA ILE A 133 -14.56 -3.76 -2.89
C ILE A 133 -13.35 -3.82 -1.95
N MET A 134 -12.39 -4.67 -2.23
CA MET A 134 -11.16 -4.75 -1.43
C MET A 134 -10.48 -3.37 -1.34
N HIS A 135 -10.06 -2.98 -0.14
CA HIS A 135 -9.39 -1.70 0.11
C HIS A 135 -8.08 -1.60 -0.66
N GLY A 136 -7.87 -0.49 -1.41
CA GLY A 136 -6.69 -0.29 -2.24
C GLY A 136 -5.38 -0.41 -1.47
N GLY A 137 -5.32 0.16 -0.26
CA GLY A 137 -4.16 0.06 0.62
C GLY A 137 -3.84 -1.37 1.06
N VAL A 138 -4.82 -2.27 1.13
CA VAL A 138 -4.58 -3.69 1.43
C VAL A 138 -3.95 -4.39 0.23
N SER A 139 -4.46 -4.17 -0.99
CA SER A 139 -3.82 -4.73 -2.20
C SER A 139 -2.40 -4.21 -2.40
N ALA A 140 -2.16 -2.91 -2.11
CA ALA A 140 -0.82 -2.33 -2.13
C ALA A 140 0.09 -2.89 -1.03
N CYS A 141 -0.46 -3.24 0.14
CA CYS A 141 0.29 -3.92 1.20
C CYS A 141 0.71 -5.34 0.78
N VAL A 142 -0.22 -6.13 0.21
CA VAL A 142 0.12 -7.47 -0.33
C VAL A 142 1.17 -7.37 -1.44
N THR A 143 1.12 -6.33 -2.27
CA THR A 143 2.15 -6.00 -3.28
C THR A 143 3.52 -5.78 -2.64
N GLU A 144 3.59 -4.96 -1.58
CA GLU A 144 4.83 -4.67 -0.84
C GLU A 144 5.40 -5.95 -0.22
N VAL A 145 4.55 -6.76 0.43
CA VAL A 145 4.94 -8.04 1.03
C VAL A 145 5.49 -9.00 -0.03
N ALA A 146 4.84 -9.12 -1.19
CA ALA A 146 5.30 -9.99 -2.28
C ALA A 146 6.68 -9.55 -2.83
N ALA A 147 6.87 -8.23 -3.03
CA ALA A 147 8.16 -7.69 -3.46
C ALA A 147 9.24 -7.92 -2.41
N SER A 148 8.96 -7.63 -1.14
CA SER A 148 9.88 -7.83 -0.01
C SER A 148 10.31 -9.29 0.09
N ALA A 149 9.35 -10.22 0.09
CA ALA A 149 9.62 -11.65 0.15
C ALA A 149 10.49 -12.13 -1.04
N HIS A 150 10.27 -11.58 -2.24
CA HIS A 150 11.08 -11.91 -3.40
C HIS A 150 12.51 -11.37 -3.30
N ILE A 151 12.67 -10.10 -2.87
CA ILE A 151 13.98 -9.43 -2.74
C ILE A 151 14.82 -10.10 -1.65
N GLN A 152 14.24 -10.36 -0.49
CA GLN A 152 14.95 -10.92 0.67
C GLN A 152 15.53 -12.31 0.44
N ARG A 153 14.95 -13.10 -0.48
CA ARG A 153 15.52 -14.39 -0.89
C ARG A 153 16.89 -14.24 -1.59
N ALA A 154 17.10 -13.13 -2.29
CA ALA A 154 18.33 -12.87 -3.03
C ALA A 154 19.28 -11.93 -2.28
N ASN A 155 18.75 -10.96 -1.55
CA ASN A 155 19.53 -9.98 -0.79
C ASN A 155 18.73 -9.44 0.41
N PRO A 156 18.93 -9.99 1.62
CA PRO A 156 18.21 -9.58 2.83
C PRO A 156 18.59 -8.21 3.37
N ASP A 157 19.68 -7.59 2.87
CA ASP A 157 20.14 -6.26 3.30
C ASP A 157 19.36 -5.12 2.62
N LEU A 158 18.51 -5.42 1.64
CA LEU A 158 17.73 -4.42 0.93
C LEU A 158 16.37 -4.23 1.60
N LEU A 159 16.01 -2.97 1.87
CA LEU A 159 14.72 -2.57 2.38
C LEU A 159 13.93 -1.83 1.31
N ILE A 160 12.62 -1.97 1.33
CA ILE A 160 11.72 -1.24 0.42
C ILE A 160 11.91 0.27 0.64
N ALA A 161 12.17 0.98 -0.44
CA ALA A 161 12.35 2.43 -0.45
C ALA A 161 11.25 3.16 -1.21
N HIS A 162 10.64 2.49 -2.20
CA HIS A 162 9.60 3.10 -3.01
C HIS A 162 8.62 2.04 -3.51
N VAL A 163 7.34 2.37 -3.47
CA VAL A 163 6.25 1.57 -4.05
C VAL A 163 5.38 2.50 -4.89
N GLN A 164 5.16 2.15 -6.15
CA GLN A 164 4.15 2.76 -7.00
C GLN A 164 3.17 1.69 -7.45
N THR A 165 1.88 1.92 -7.25
CA THR A 165 0.80 1.00 -7.65
C THR A 165 -0.21 1.74 -8.52
N ASN A 166 -0.52 1.15 -9.68
CA ASN A 166 -1.63 1.54 -10.54
C ASN A 166 -2.78 0.55 -10.34
N PHE A 167 -3.95 1.05 -10.00
CA PHE A 167 -5.16 0.26 -9.83
C PHE A 167 -5.94 0.26 -11.14
N VAL A 168 -5.86 -0.84 -11.88
CA VAL A 168 -6.46 -0.95 -13.22
C VAL A 168 -7.87 -1.54 -13.18
N ARG A 169 -8.19 -2.27 -12.08
CA ARG A 169 -9.51 -2.86 -11.87
C ARG A 169 -9.76 -3.08 -10.38
N PRO A 170 -11.00 -2.87 -9.89
CA PRO A 170 -11.36 -3.23 -8.52
C PRO A 170 -11.15 -4.73 -8.26
N VAL A 171 -10.67 -5.06 -7.07
CA VAL A 171 -10.59 -6.46 -6.61
C VAL A 171 -11.94 -6.83 -6.03
N ALA A 172 -12.60 -7.83 -6.63
CA ALA A 172 -13.86 -8.34 -6.12
C ALA A 172 -13.63 -9.12 -4.82
N VAL A 173 -14.58 -8.99 -3.88
CA VAL A 173 -14.61 -9.79 -2.66
C VAL A 173 -15.27 -11.13 -2.93
N GLY A 174 -14.85 -12.19 -2.24
CA GLY A 174 -15.39 -13.54 -2.41
C GLY A 174 -14.52 -14.48 -3.24
N ALA A 175 -13.35 -14.02 -3.70
CA ALA A 175 -12.33 -14.85 -4.32
C ALA A 175 -10.94 -14.31 -3.94
N PRO A 176 -9.90 -15.17 -3.88
CA PRO A 176 -8.55 -14.77 -3.47
C PRO A 176 -7.97 -13.65 -4.35
N TYR A 177 -7.08 -12.84 -3.76
CA TYR A 177 -6.24 -11.90 -4.50
C TYR A 177 -4.79 -12.34 -4.42
N THR A 178 -4.11 -12.44 -5.55
CA THR A 178 -2.70 -12.89 -5.63
C THR A 178 -1.81 -11.82 -6.22
N ALA A 179 -0.77 -11.41 -5.49
CA ALA A 179 0.30 -10.55 -5.97
C ALA A 179 1.49 -11.41 -6.39
N LYS A 180 1.92 -11.26 -7.65
CA LYS A 180 3.08 -11.96 -8.23
C LYS A 180 4.22 -11.00 -8.45
N ALA A 181 5.30 -11.17 -7.68
CA ALA A 181 6.51 -10.38 -7.74
C ALA A 181 7.56 -11.05 -8.63
N ARG A 182 8.16 -10.27 -9.54
CA ARG A 182 9.27 -10.68 -10.40
C ARG A 182 10.32 -9.57 -10.44
N ALA A 183 11.58 -9.90 -10.14
CA ALA A 183 12.65 -8.93 -10.20
C ALA A 183 13.13 -8.67 -11.64
N HIS A 184 13.25 -7.40 -11.99
CA HIS A 184 14.03 -6.95 -13.13
C HIS A 184 15.51 -6.86 -12.78
N HIS A 185 15.80 -6.53 -11.51
CA HIS A 185 17.17 -6.43 -11.00
C HIS A 185 17.19 -6.65 -9.49
N VAL A 186 18.13 -7.45 -9.01
CA VAL A 186 18.53 -7.51 -7.60
C VAL A 186 20.05 -7.44 -7.54
N GLY A 187 20.58 -6.31 -7.10
CA GLY A 187 22.00 -6.08 -6.95
C GLY A 187 22.43 -5.95 -5.49
N ARG A 188 23.67 -5.52 -5.29
CA ARG A 188 24.24 -5.35 -3.94
C ARG A 188 23.62 -4.19 -3.16
N SER A 189 23.22 -3.11 -3.84
CA SER A 189 22.75 -1.87 -3.22
C SER A 189 21.33 -1.48 -3.58
N SER A 190 20.71 -2.16 -4.55
CA SER A 190 19.36 -1.84 -5.01
C SER A 190 18.67 -3.03 -5.67
N ALA A 191 17.35 -3.02 -5.67
CA ALA A 191 16.50 -3.91 -6.43
C ALA A 191 15.37 -3.14 -7.12
N VAL A 192 14.90 -3.69 -8.24
CA VAL A 192 13.70 -3.23 -8.96
C VAL A 192 12.85 -4.45 -9.25
N VAL A 193 11.62 -4.44 -8.76
CA VAL A 193 10.66 -5.55 -8.85
C VAL A 193 9.35 -5.03 -9.44
N GLU A 194 8.85 -5.75 -10.43
CA GLU A 194 7.48 -5.60 -10.89
C GLU A 194 6.57 -6.53 -10.08
N VAL A 195 5.40 -6.04 -9.69
CA VAL A 195 4.39 -6.85 -9.04
C VAL A 195 3.06 -6.68 -9.76
N LEU A 196 2.52 -7.79 -10.23
CA LEU A 196 1.20 -7.86 -10.86
C LEU A 196 0.21 -8.48 -9.88
N GLY A 197 -0.90 -7.80 -9.63
CA GLY A 197 -1.96 -8.27 -8.75
C GLY A 197 -3.15 -8.79 -9.54
N PHE A 198 -3.61 -9.99 -9.20
CA PHE A 198 -4.68 -10.70 -9.90
C PHE A 198 -5.85 -10.99 -8.96
N GLY A 199 -7.07 -10.74 -9.43
CA GLY A 199 -8.29 -11.20 -8.77
C GLY A 199 -8.53 -12.71 -8.97
N GLY A 200 -9.53 -13.23 -8.29
CA GLY A 200 -9.80 -14.68 -8.28
C GLY A 200 -10.19 -15.30 -9.62
N GLY A 201 -10.63 -14.51 -10.58
CA GLY A 201 -10.88 -14.94 -11.96
C GLY A 201 -9.63 -14.88 -12.86
N GLY A 202 -8.47 -14.48 -12.31
CA GLY A 202 -7.24 -14.29 -13.07
C GLY A 202 -7.14 -12.94 -13.78
N GLU A 203 -8.07 -12.01 -13.54
CA GLU A 203 -8.05 -10.67 -14.09
C GLU A 203 -6.98 -9.81 -13.43
N LEU A 204 -6.26 -9.02 -14.23
CA LEU A 204 -5.26 -8.07 -13.73
C LEU A 204 -5.97 -6.91 -13.02
N CYS A 205 -5.66 -6.72 -11.74
CA CYS A 205 -6.24 -5.68 -10.89
C CYS A 205 -5.25 -4.57 -10.56
N THR A 206 -3.97 -4.91 -10.31
CA THR A 206 -2.93 -3.91 -10.02
C THR A 206 -1.66 -4.18 -10.82
N VAL A 207 -0.96 -3.09 -11.17
CA VAL A 207 0.39 -3.11 -11.75
C VAL A 207 1.26 -2.22 -10.89
N SER A 208 2.34 -2.77 -10.34
CA SER A 208 3.19 -2.04 -9.40
C SER A 208 4.66 -2.17 -9.73
N THR A 209 5.40 -1.10 -9.42
CA THR A 209 6.87 -1.12 -9.38
C THR A 209 7.31 -0.87 -7.95
N VAL A 210 8.18 -1.74 -7.45
CA VAL A 210 8.75 -1.64 -6.12
C VAL A 210 10.26 -1.54 -6.24
N THR A 211 10.86 -0.55 -5.58
CA THR A 211 12.32 -0.46 -5.47
C THR A 211 12.76 -0.62 -4.03
N ALA A 212 13.89 -1.31 -3.86
CA ALA A 212 14.55 -1.47 -2.57
C ALA A 212 15.96 -0.92 -2.63
N ARG A 213 16.44 -0.44 -1.49
CA ARG A 213 17.78 0.13 -1.32
C ARG A 213 18.42 -0.45 -0.07
N ARG A 214 19.74 -0.49 -0.08
CA ARG A 214 20.49 -0.71 1.17
C ARG A 214 20.34 0.56 2.02
N PRO A 215 19.91 0.47 3.29
CA PRO A 215 19.87 1.64 4.18
C PRO A 215 21.22 2.34 4.22
N GLY A 216 21.21 3.68 4.06
CA GLY A 216 22.40 4.48 4.30
C GLY A 216 22.81 4.34 5.77
N ARG A 217 24.11 4.27 6.03
CA ARG A 217 24.58 4.49 7.42
C ARG A 217 24.27 5.95 7.73
N HIS A 218 23.29 6.22 8.60
CA HIS A 218 23.18 7.56 9.18
C HIS A 218 24.52 7.93 9.81
N PRO A 219 25.13 9.08 9.46
CA PRO A 219 26.23 9.59 10.25
C PRO A 219 25.66 9.78 11.66
N ARG A 220 26.19 9.04 12.64
CA ARG A 220 25.90 9.33 14.05
C ARG A 220 26.12 10.82 14.23
N SER A 221 25.12 11.52 14.73
CA SER A 221 25.24 12.91 15.16
C SER A 221 26.53 13.01 15.96
N ALA A 222 27.48 13.81 15.45
CA ALA A 222 28.70 14.12 16.20
C ALA A 222 28.22 14.77 17.50
N GLU A 223 28.47 14.08 18.60
CA GLU A 223 28.30 14.65 19.94
C GLU A 223 29.07 15.97 19.96
N HIS A 224 28.33 17.07 20.02
CA HIS A 224 28.91 18.35 20.36
C HIS A 224 29.33 18.28 21.84
N THR A 225 30.55 17.81 22.06
CA THR A 225 31.29 18.08 23.30
C THR A 225 31.73 19.53 23.25
N SER A 226 30.99 20.35 23.99
CA SER A 226 31.43 21.69 24.43
C SER A 226 32.11 21.58 25.77
#